data_5a9c0987494829b1a56edf3abe510dc1
#
_entry.id   5a9c0987494829b1a56edf3abe510dc1
#
_cell.length_a   1.000
_cell.length_b   1.000
_cell.length_c   1.000
_cell.angle_alpha   90.00
_cell.angle_beta   90.00
_cell.angle_gamma   90.00
#
_symmetry.space_group_name_H-M   'P 1'
#
loop_
_entity.id
_entity.type
_entity.pdbx_description
1 polymer ?
#
loop_
_entity_poly.entity_id
_entity_poly.type
_entity_poly.pdbx_seq_one_letter_code
_entity_poly.pdbx_strand_id
1 'polypeptide(L)'
;MKYVSINADDVKKMFKVCGACLDKSGVRENLQYIKIEVRANKATAIGCDAFRLATVTSTDVITKDEQVFDFFVKPVKIIDKRAMRVDFMINDNKSVTMCDGTTSLTTNYLVDYIGWERIYASNAPKQPVEIGIDAKMLAEILNSLKDYDYGKRALITIDADNAARPIFIETPDGSAKTMLCTCKVK
;
A
#
# COMPACT_ATOMS: atom_id res chain seq x y z
N MET A 1 -25.58 10.00 2.78
CA MET A 1 -24.34 10.10 3.61
C MET A 1 -24.00 8.71 4.13
N LYS A 2 -22.80 8.18 3.85
CA LYS A 2 -22.30 6.87 4.34
C LYS A 2 -21.29 7.08 5.44
N TYR A 3 -21.13 6.10 6.32
CA TYR A 3 -20.25 6.18 7.49
C TYR A 3 -19.47 4.90 7.66
N VAL A 4 -18.18 5.01 7.96
CA VAL A 4 -17.33 3.90 8.39
C VAL A 4 -16.34 4.36 9.44
N SER A 5 -16.15 3.54 10.46
CA SER A 5 -15.14 3.71 11.50
C SER A 5 -14.14 2.56 11.42
N ILE A 6 -12.86 2.87 11.33
CA ILE A 6 -11.77 1.90 11.16
C ILE A 6 -10.80 2.05 12.33
N ASN A 7 -10.19 0.95 12.78
CA ASN A 7 -9.15 0.98 13.79
C ASN A 7 -8.03 1.95 13.39
N ALA A 8 -7.61 2.82 14.30
CA ALA A 8 -6.67 3.91 13.99
C ALA A 8 -5.28 3.40 13.57
N ASP A 9 -4.80 2.30 14.14
CA ASP A 9 -3.50 1.75 13.77
C ASP A 9 -3.54 1.10 12.38
N ASP A 10 -4.68 0.53 12.00
CA ASP A 10 -4.86 0.02 10.64
C ASP A 10 -4.92 1.17 9.63
N VAL A 11 -5.60 2.28 9.94
CA VAL A 11 -5.58 3.49 9.08
C VAL A 11 -4.17 4.04 8.94
N LYS A 12 -3.38 4.09 10.01
CA LYS A 12 -1.96 4.48 9.95
C LYS A 12 -1.16 3.58 9.02
N LYS A 13 -1.37 2.24 9.10
CA LYS A 13 -0.75 1.27 8.16
C LYS A 13 -1.19 1.51 6.72
N MET A 14 -2.51 1.68 6.49
CA MET A 14 -3.08 2.00 5.18
C MET A 14 -2.42 3.23 4.58
N PHE A 15 -2.34 4.33 5.33
CA PHE A 15 -1.72 5.58 4.86
C PHE A 15 -0.22 5.45 4.62
N LYS A 16 0.49 4.70 5.47
CA LYS A 16 1.92 4.47 5.30
C LYS A 16 2.22 3.62 4.06
N VAL A 17 1.58 2.48 3.91
CA VAL A 17 1.86 1.50 2.86
C VAL A 17 1.29 1.95 1.52
N CYS A 18 -0.01 2.24 1.46
CA CYS A 18 -0.66 2.68 0.23
C CYS A 18 -0.21 4.08 -0.18
N GLY A 19 0.03 4.98 0.78
CA GLY A 19 0.55 6.32 0.52
C GLY A 19 1.95 6.34 -0.10
N ALA A 20 2.77 5.31 0.14
CA ALA A 20 4.07 5.15 -0.50
C ALA A 20 3.96 4.84 -2.01
N CYS A 21 2.82 4.28 -2.44
CA CYS A 21 2.54 3.90 -3.82
C CYS A 21 1.66 4.90 -4.58
N LEU A 22 1.49 6.12 -4.08
CA LEU A 22 0.74 7.16 -4.78
C LEU A 22 1.62 7.91 -5.79
N ASP A 23 0.97 8.42 -6.85
CA ASP A 23 1.63 9.29 -7.82
C ASP A 23 2.03 10.63 -7.16
N LYS A 24 3.34 10.86 -7.08
CA LYS A 24 3.93 12.09 -6.53
C LYS A 24 4.25 13.13 -7.61
N SER A 25 4.15 12.75 -8.89
CA SER A 25 4.46 13.64 -10.01
C SER A 25 3.37 14.69 -10.26
N GLY A 26 2.16 14.43 -9.79
CA GLY A 26 1.00 15.26 -10.04
C GLY A 26 0.37 15.11 -11.42
N VAL A 27 0.93 14.24 -12.28
CA VAL A 27 0.46 14.04 -13.66
C VAL A 27 -0.86 13.25 -13.68
N ARG A 28 -1.04 12.32 -12.72
CA ARG A 28 -2.22 11.48 -12.63
C ARG A 28 -3.01 11.81 -11.37
N GLU A 29 -3.91 12.77 -11.46
CA GLU A 29 -4.66 13.25 -10.30
C GLU A 29 -5.40 12.13 -9.56
N ASN A 30 -6.00 11.20 -10.29
CA ASN A 30 -6.70 10.05 -9.73
C ASN A 30 -5.80 9.11 -8.90
N LEU A 31 -4.51 9.04 -9.18
CA LEU A 31 -3.56 8.20 -8.45
C LEU A 31 -2.87 8.92 -7.26
N GLN A 32 -3.30 10.13 -6.93
CA GLN A 32 -2.85 10.86 -5.72
C GLN A 32 -3.67 10.53 -4.49
N TYR A 33 -4.70 9.70 -4.62
CA TYR A 33 -5.60 9.31 -3.54
C TYR A 33 -5.46 7.83 -3.23
N ILE A 34 -5.66 7.50 -1.97
CA ILE A 34 -5.91 6.12 -1.55
C ILE A 34 -7.40 5.85 -1.77
N LYS A 35 -7.73 4.81 -2.53
CA LYS A 35 -9.08 4.27 -2.60
C LYS A 35 -9.30 3.38 -1.39
N ILE A 36 -10.41 3.54 -0.68
CA ILE A 36 -10.82 2.64 0.40
C ILE A 36 -12.14 1.99 -0.02
N GLU A 37 -12.14 0.68 -0.13
CA GLU A 37 -13.30 -0.15 -0.42
C GLU A 37 -13.82 -0.77 0.87
N VAL A 38 -15.09 -0.52 1.19
CA VAL A 38 -15.77 -1.09 2.33
C VAL A 38 -16.73 -2.18 1.85
N ARG A 39 -16.55 -3.39 2.36
CA ARG A 39 -17.39 -4.54 2.01
C ARG A 39 -17.66 -5.34 3.29
N ALA A 40 -18.92 -5.33 3.73
CA ALA A 40 -19.31 -5.89 5.03
C ALA A 40 -18.39 -5.33 6.15
N ASN A 41 -17.74 -6.20 6.90
CA ASN A 41 -16.90 -5.82 8.05
C ASN A 41 -15.40 -5.70 7.66
N LYS A 42 -15.11 -5.40 6.39
CA LYS A 42 -13.73 -5.22 5.91
C LYS A 42 -13.59 -3.88 5.19
N ALA A 43 -12.45 -3.23 5.40
CA ALA A 43 -12.03 -2.08 4.62
C ALA A 43 -10.68 -2.37 3.98
N THR A 44 -10.61 -2.28 2.66
CA THR A 44 -9.37 -2.47 1.90
C THR A 44 -8.94 -1.13 1.31
N ALA A 45 -7.77 -0.66 1.72
CA ALA A 45 -7.13 0.51 1.14
C ALA A 45 -6.25 0.09 -0.03
N ILE A 46 -6.28 0.85 -1.12
CA ILE A 46 -5.54 0.62 -2.35
C ILE A 46 -4.77 1.89 -2.70
N GLY A 47 -3.47 1.77 -2.94
CA GLY A 47 -2.61 2.83 -3.46
C GLY A 47 -1.88 2.37 -4.72
N CYS A 48 -1.83 3.21 -5.75
CA CYS A 48 -1.19 2.88 -7.02
C CYS A 48 -0.60 4.13 -7.69
N ASP A 49 0.54 3.96 -8.39
CA ASP A 49 1.17 5.02 -9.21
C ASP A 49 1.45 4.58 -10.66
N ALA A 50 0.77 3.52 -11.12
CA ALA A 50 0.94 2.83 -12.40
C ALA A 50 2.19 1.92 -12.49
N PHE A 51 3.12 1.99 -11.54
CA PHE A 51 4.29 1.11 -11.46
C PHE A 51 4.25 0.22 -10.23
N ARG A 52 3.59 0.68 -9.17
CA ARG A 52 3.45 0.00 -7.88
C ARG A 52 1.99 -0.04 -7.48
N LEU A 53 1.58 -1.14 -6.89
CA LEU A 53 0.27 -1.33 -6.31
C LEU A 53 0.45 -1.88 -4.89
N ALA A 54 -0.21 -1.27 -3.92
CA ALA A 54 -0.24 -1.75 -2.56
C ALA A 54 -1.69 -1.85 -2.07
N THR A 55 -1.98 -2.90 -1.31
CA THR A 55 -3.26 -3.06 -0.63
C THR A 55 -3.03 -3.34 0.85
N VAL A 56 -3.88 -2.79 1.69
CA VAL A 56 -3.92 -3.06 3.14
C VAL A 56 -5.36 -3.24 3.55
N THR A 57 -5.65 -4.37 4.21
CA THR A 57 -7.02 -4.69 4.67
C THR A 57 -7.09 -4.62 6.19
N SER A 58 -8.15 -3.97 6.69
CA SER A 58 -8.58 -4.03 8.08
C SER A 58 -9.86 -4.85 8.20
N THR A 59 -9.95 -5.65 9.26
CA THR A 59 -11.15 -6.39 9.66
C THR A 59 -11.80 -5.80 10.92
N ASP A 60 -11.17 -4.80 11.54
CA ASP A 60 -11.74 -4.05 12.66
C ASP A 60 -12.42 -2.77 12.13
N VAL A 61 -13.61 -2.98 11.55
CA VAL A 61 -14.40 -1.96 10.85
C VAL A 61 -15.82 -1.94 11.40
N ILE A 62 -16.32 -0.75 11.66
CA ILE A 62 -17.71 -0.51 12.08
C ILE A 62 -18.39 0.30 10.98
N THR A 63 -19.50 -0.20 10.46
CA THR A 63 -20.37 0.51 9.50
C THR A 63 -21.78 0.59 10.08
N LYS A 64 -22.56 1.60 9.69
CA LYS A 64 -23.96 1.70 10.12
C LYS A 64 -24.88 0.69 9.45
N ASP A 65 -24.52 0.27 8.25
CA ASP A 65 -25.29 -0.68 7.42
C ASP A 65 -24.30 -1.63 6.73
N GLU A 66 -24.75 -2.83 6.34
CA GLU A 66 -23.96 -3.79 5.53
C GLU A 66 -23.77 -3.28 4.08
N GLN A 67 -23.38 -2.04 3.92
CA GLN A 67 -23.26 -1.42 2.61
C GLN A 67 -21.90 -1.71 1.97
N VAL A 68 -21.94 -1.94 0.67
CA VAL A 68 -20.76 -1.96 -0.19
C VAL A 68 -20.58 -0.57 -0.77
N PHE A 69 -19.46 0.07 -0.47
CA PHE A 69 -19.12 1.37 -1.04
C PHE A 69 -17.62 1.60 -1.07
N ASP A 70 -17.21 2.56 -1.86
CA ASP A 70 -15.83 3.03 -1.93
C ASP A 70 -15.77 4.54 -1.79
N PHE A 71 -14.60 5.03 -1.37
CA PHE A 71 -14.31 6.44 -1.25
C PHE A 71 -12.79 6.69 -1.37
N PHE A 72 -12.42 7.95 -1.49
CA PHE A 72 -11.04 8.36 -1.74
C PHE A 72 -10.57 9.35 -0.70
N VAL A 73 -9.34 9.16 -0.23
CA VAL A 73 -8.72 10.05 0.76
C VAL A 73 -7.28 10.37 0.37
N LYS A 74 -6.85 11.58 0.67
CA LYS A 74 -5.41 11.89 0.68
C LYS A 74 -4.82 11.43 2.01
N PRO A 75 -3.66 10.73 2.01
CA PRO A 75 -3.03 10.34 3.26
C PRO A 75 -2.58 11.59 4.01
N VAL A 76 -2.90 11.64 5.29
CA VAL A 76 -2.49 12.72 6.19
C VAL A 76 -1.55 12.18 7.26
N LYS A 77 -0.60 13.01 7.67
CA LYS A 77 0.34 12.62 8.74
C LYS A 77 -0.26 12.76 10.14
N ILE A 78 -1.39 13.45 10.25
CA ILE A 78 -1.98 13.88 11.53
C ILE A 78 -3.13 12.91 11.86
N ILE A 79 -2.78 11.73 12.34
CA ILE A 79 -3.72 10.94 13.14
C ILE A 79 -3.22 11.05 14.58
N ASP A 80 -4.08 11.48 15.49
CA ASP A 80 -3.75 11.56 16.92
C ASP A 80 -3.21 10.19 17.37
N LYS A 81 -2.08 10.21 18.09
CA LYS A 81 -1.46 8.97 18.59
C LYS A 81 -2.36 8.23 19.58
N ARG A 82 -3.28 8.95 20.23
CA ARG A 82 -4.24 8.41 21.19
C ARG A 82 -5.56 7.96 20.57
N ALA A 83 -5.79 8.27 19.29
CA ALA A 83 -7.00 7.83 18.62
C ALA A 83 -7.06 6.30 18.59
N MET A 84 -8.15 5.74 19.02
CA MET A 84 -8.44 4.31 18.90
C MET A 84 -9.07 3.98 17.55
N ARG A 85 -9.81 4.91 17.00
CA ARG A 85 -10.54 4.76 15.72
C ARG A 85 -10.44 6.03 14.88
N VAL A 86 -10.62 5.87 13.60
CA VAL A 86 -10.77 6.97 12.64
C VAL A 86 -12.11 6.81 11.95
N ASP A 87 -12.89 7.85 11.99
CA ASP A 87 -14.22 7.91 11.40
C ASP A 87 -14.16 8.60 10.04
N PHE A 88 -14.84 8.01 9.06
CA PHE A 88 -15.01 8.59 7.75
C PHE A 88 -16.50 8.80 7.47
N MET A 89 -16.86 10.03 7.18
CA MET A 89 -18.18 10.43 6.72
C MET A 89 -18.11 10.76 5.23
N ILE A 90 -18.80 9.99 4.42
CA ILE A 90 -18.80 10.10 2.98
C ILE A 90 -20.10 10.77 2.54
N ASN A 91 -19.98 11.94 1.93
CA ASN A 91 -21.11 12.73 1.46
C ASN A 91 -21.38 12.48 -0.03
N ASP A 92 -22.64 12.72 -0.45
CA ASP A 92 -23.09 12.48 -1.82
C ASP A 92 -22.44 13.45 -2.83
N ASN A 93 -21.90 14.59 -2.37
CA ASN A 93 -21.15 15.56 -3.16
C ASN A 93 -19.67 15.16 -3.39
N LYS A 94 -19.32 13.90 -3.23
CA LYS A 94 -17.95 13.38 -3.38
C LYS A 94 -16.95 14.06 -2.42
N SER A 95 -17.37 14.37 -1.21
CA SER A 95 -16.48 14.78 -0.14
C SER A 95 -16.41 13.72 0.95
N VAL A 96 -15.24 13.59 1.58
CA VAL A 96 -15.00 12.73 2.73
C VAL A 96 -14.49 13.57 3.88
N THR A 97 -15.16 13.47 5.01
CA THR A 97 -14.66 14.02 6.27
C THR A 97 -14.07 12.89 7.09
N MET A 98 -12.78 12.99 7.39
CA MET A 98 -12.06 12.10 8.28
C MET A 98 -11.96 12.75 9.67
N CYS A 99 -12.25 12.01 10.73
CA CYS A 99 -12.15 12.47 12.10
C CYS A 99 -11.47 11.40 12.97
N ASP A 100 -10.47 11.79 13.74
CA ASP A 100 -9.76 10.93 14.70
C ASP A 100 -10.11 11.21 16.17
N GLY A 101 -11.21 11.94 16.40
CA GLY A 101 -11.68 12.36 17.71
C GLY A 101 -11.14 13.72 18.15
N THR A 102 -10.05 14.22 17.57
CA THR A 102 -9.45 15.53 17.89
C THR A 102 -9.37 16.43 16.67
N THR A 103 -9.09 15.86 15.52
CA THR A 103 -8.90 16.55 14.24
C THR A 103 -9.97 16.10 13.26
N SER A 104 -10.54 17.06 12.52
CA SER A 104 -11.46 16.80 11.43
C SER A 104 -10.92 17.42 10.15
N LEU A 105 -10.82 16.63 9.09
CA LEU A 105 -10.35 17.05 7.79
C LEU A 105 -11.34 16.64 6.71
N THR A 106 -11.82 17.59 5.91
CA THR A 106 -12.66 17.32 4.76
C THR A 106 -11.86 17.43 3.46
N THR A 107 -11.95 16.42 2.62
CA THR A 107 -11.30 16.36 1.30
C THR A 107 -12.36 16.12 0.23
N ASN A 108 -12.36 16.94 -0.83
CA ASN A 108 -13.15 16.68 -2.03
C ASN A 108 -12.33 15.79 -2.98
N TYR A 109 -13.04 14.88 -3.68
CA TYR A 109 -12.41 14.03 -4.69
C TYR A 109 -13.30 13.91 -5.93
N LEU A 110 -12.66 13.86 -7.09
CA LEU A 110 -13.30 13.62 -8.38
C LEU A 110 -12.51 12.50 -9.05
N VAL A 111 -12.88 11.24 -8.84
CA VAL A 111 -11.98 10.17 -9.33
C VAL A 111 -12.73 8.99 -9.90
N ASP A 112 -12.34 8.62 -11.11
CA ASP A 112 -12.45 7.26 -11.63
C ASP A 112 -11.14 6.54 -11.34
N TYR A 113 -11.17 5.49 -10.55
CA TYR A 113 -9.99 4.73 -10.17
C TYR A 113 -9.80 3.53 -11.10
N ILE A 114 -8.56 3.07 -11.19
CA ILE A 114 -8.23 1.88 -12.00
C ILE A 114 -8.89 0.62 -11.43
N GLY A 115 -9.22 -0.32 -12.29
CA GLY A 115 -9.67 -1.66 -11.91
C GLY A 115 -8.52 -2.51 -11.37
N TRP A 116 -8.10 -2.24 -10.14
CA TRP A 116 -6.90 -2.80 -9.52
C TRP A 116 -6.97 -4.33 -9.38
N GLU A 117 -8.16 -4.89 -9.11
CA GLU A 117 -8.35 -6.34 -8.99
C GLU A 117 -7.98 -7.05 -10.30
N ARG A 118 -8.37 -6.47 -11.43
CA ARG A 118 -8.05 -7.01 -12.74
C ARG A 118 -6.55 -6.94 -13.01
N ILE A 119 -5.92 -5.81 -12.64
CA ILE A 119 -4.48 -5.64 -12.79
C ILE A 119 -3.74 -6.66 -11.92
N TYR A 120 -4.14 -6.81 -10.66
CA TYR A 120 -3.53 -7.76 -9.74
C TYR A 120 -3.68 -9.19 -10.24
N ALA A 121 -4.90 -9.60 -10.62
CA ALA A 121 -5.17 -10.95 -11.12
C ALA A 121 -4.43 -11.27 -12.42
N SER A 122 -4.33 -10.30 -13.35
CA SER A 122 -3.65 -10.52 -14.64
C SER A 122 -2.12 -10.63 -14.51
N ASN A 123 -1.53 -10.11 -13.43
CA ASN A 123 -0.10 -10.14 -13.18
C ASN A 123 0.29 -11.15 -12.08
N ALA A 124 -0.67 -11.87 -11.50
CA ALA A 124 -0.38 -12.90 -10.52
C ALA A 124 0.46 -14.03 -11.15
N PRO A 125 1.55 -14.48 -10.51
CA PRO A 125 2.38 -15.54 -11.06
C PRO A 125 1.61 -16.86 -11.14
N LYS A 126 1.75 -17.57 -12.25
CA LYS A 126 1.10 -18.89 -12.43
C LYS A 126 1.71 -19.98 -11.55
N GLN A 127 2.99 -19.85 -11.25
CA GLN A 127 3.75 -20.73 -10.35
C GLN A 127 4.52 -19.85 -9.36
N PRO A 128 3.91 -19.45 -8.23
CA PRO A 128 4.57 -18.60 -7.27
C PRO A 128 5.65 -19.37 -6.51
N VAL A 129 6.80 -18.73 -6.32
CA VAL A 129 7.83 -19.17 -5.36
C VAL A 129 7.76 -18.24 -4.17
N GLU A 130 7.48 -18.80 -2.98
CA GLU A 130 7.44 -18.03 -1.75
C GLU A 130 8.79 -18.10 -1.04
N ILE A 131 9.38 -16.94 -0.76
CA ILE A 131 10.61 -16.81 0.00
C ILE A 131 10.40 -15.84 1.15
N GLY A 132 10.86 -16.20 2.35
CA GLY A 132 10.92 -15.28 3.49
C GLY A 132 12.18 -14.42 3.40
N ILE A 133 12.05 -13.13 3.56
CA ILE A 133 13.16 -12.18 3.54
C ILE A 133 13.00 -11.19 4.69
N ASP A 134 14.10 -10.88 5.39
CA ASP A 134 14.12 -9.76 6.32
C ASP A 134 14.00 -8.44 5.55
N ALA A 135 12.87 -7.76 5.71
CA ALA A 135 12.56 -6.55 4.96
C ALA A 135 13.51 -5.38 5.29
N LYS A 136 14.06 -5.33 6.51
CA LYS A 136 15.02 -4.29 6.90
C LYS A 136 16.37 -4.51 6.21
N MET A 137 16.88 -5.74 6.25
CA MET A 137 18.14 -6.09 5.57
C MET A 137 18.02 -5.87 4.05
N LEU A 138 16.90 -6.27 3.43
CA LEU A 138 16.67 -6.01 2.02
C LEU A 138 16.67 -4.51 1.69
N ALA A 139 16.00 -3.70 2.50
CA ALA A 139 15.97 -2.25 2.30
C ALA A 139 17.35 -1.61 2.45
N GLU A 140 18.17 -2.07 3.41
CA GLU A 140 19.54 -1.60 3.62
C GLU A 140 20.41 -1.93 2.39
N ILE A 141 20.34 -3.16 1.87
CA ILE A 141 21.05 -3.58 0.67
C ILE A 141 20.63 -2.75 -0.54
N LEU A 142 19.34 -2.63 -0.82
CA LEU A 142 18.83 -1.85 -1.96
C LEU A 142 19.23 -0.36 -1.86
N ASN A 143 19.23 0.20 -0.65
CA ASN A 143 19.70 1.56 -0.42
C ASN A 143 21.20 1.72 -0.66
N SER A 144 22.02 0.72 -0.36
CA SER A 144 23.47 0.77 -0.63
C SER A 144 23.80 0.64 -2.12
N LEU A 145 22.99 -0.09 -2.88
CA LEU A 145 23.18 -0.30 -4.31
C LEU A 145 22.71 0.87 -5.19
N LYS A 146 21.80 1.70 -4.72
CA LYS A 146 21.19 2.79 -5.51
C LYS A 146 22.20 3.81 -6.08
N ASP A 147 23.37 3.92 -5.45
CA ASP A 147 24.39 4.89 -5.83
C ASP A 147 25.36 4.34 -6.90
N TYR A 148 25.26 3.04 -7.22
CA TYR A 148 26.12 2.35 -8.19
C TYR A 148 25.55 2.26 -9.60
N ASP A 149 24.22 2.51 -9.78
CA ASP A 149 23.59 2.47 -11.10
C ASP A 149 22.83 3.77 -11.39
N TYR A 150 23.08 4.37 -12.55
CA TYR A 150 22.37 5.54 -13.03
C TYR A 150 20.86 5.36 -13.10
N GLY A 151 20.40 4.15 -13.39
CA GLY A 151 18.97 3.80 -13.44
C GLY A 151 18.36 3.48 -12.09
N LYS A 152 19.15 3.43 -11.00
CA LYS A 152 18.73 3.01 -9.66
C LYS A 152 18.02 1.65 -9.67
N ARG A 153 18.50 0.73 -10.49
CA ARG A 153 17.95 -0.61 -10.67
C ARG A 153 18.78 -1.63 -9.93
N ALA A 154 18.16 -2.69 -9.50
CA ALA A 154 18.82 -3.88 -8.99
C ALA A 154 18.24 -5.12 -9.68
N LEU A 155 19.08 -6.09 -9.99
CA LEU A 155 18.67 -7.41 -10.43
C LEU A 155 18.57 -8.31 -9.19
N ILE A 156 17.47 -9.01 -9.05
CA ILE A 156 17.23 -9.96 -7.97
C ILE A 156 17.11 -11.34 -8.59
N THR A 157 18.04 -12.22 -8.25
CA THR A 157 18.05 -13.61 -8.72
C THR A 157 17.66 -14.55 -7.58
N ILE A 158 16.69 -15.40 -7.84
CA ILE A 158 16.13 -16.37 -6.91
C ILE A 158 16.27 -17.77 -7.53
N ASP A 159 16.71 -18.75 -6.74
CA ASP A 159 16.68 -20.15 -7.13
C ASP A 159 15.24 -20.68 -6.96
N ALA A 160 14.53 -20.84 -8.06
CA ALA A 160 13.14 -21.31 -8.05
C ALA A 160 12.99 -22.76 -7.55
N ASP A 161 14.03 -23.58 -7.69
CA ASP A 161 14.01 -24.97 -7.27
C ASP A 161 14.33 -25.14 -5.77
N ASN A 162 14.89 -24.11 -5.14
CA ASN A 162 15.25 -24.14 -3.74
C ASN A 162 15.08 -22.78 -3.05
N ALA A 163 13.89 -22.51 -2.57
CA ALA A 163 13.55 -21.27 -1.84
C ALA A 163 14.33 -21.06 -0.52
N ALA A 164 15.05 -22.07 -0.03
CA ALA A 164 15.89 -21.94 1.16
C ALA A 164 17.30 -21.38 0.83
N ARG A 165 17.66 -21.29 -0.46
CA ARG A 165 18.91 -20.67 -0.87
C ARG A 165 18.87 -19.15 -0.74
N PRO A 166 20.03 -18.52 -0.51
CA PRO A 166 20.12 -17.07 -0.51
C PRO A 166 19.68 -16.48 -1.85
N ILE A 167 19.08 -15.30 -1.81
CA ILE A 167 18.87 -14.47 -3.00
C ILE A 167 20.13 -13.67 -3.32
N PHE A 168 20.39 -13.47 -4.60
CA PHE A 168 21.47 -12.60 -5.06
C PHE A 168 20.88 -11.29 -5.57
N ILE A 169 21.50 -10.19 -5.20
CA ILE A 169 21.08 -8.84 -5.58
C ILE A 169 22.31 -8.14 -6.15
N GLU A 170 22.22 -7.67 -7.39
CA GLU A 170 23.34 -7.03 -8.07
C GLU A 170 22.90 -5.83 -8.90
N THR A 171 23.84 -4.95 -9.21
CA THR A 171 23.62 -3.88 -10.19
C THR A 171 23.58 -4.46 -11.61
N PRO A 172 22.86 -3.84 -12.56
CA PRO A 172 22.78 -4.35 -13.95
C PRO A 172 24.11 -4.47 -14.66
N ASP A 173 25.10 -3.65 -14.31
CA ASP A 173 26.45 -3.70 -14.86
C ASP A 173 27.39 -4.67 -14.11
N GLY A 174 26.88 -5.32 -13.05
CA GLY A 174 27.65 -6.25 -12.24
C GLY A 174 28.74 -5.61 -11.35
N SER A 175 28.79 -4.28 -11.27
CA SER A 175 29.81 -3.56 -10.48
C SER A 175 29.66 -3.74 -8.98
N ALA A 176 28.45 -4.02 -8.51
CA ALA A 176 28.18 -4.34 -7.12
C ALA A 176 27.27 -5.58 -7.01
N LYS A 177 27.65 -6.50 -6.11
CA LYS A 177 26.92 -7.74 -5.85
C LYS A 177 26.79 -7.97 -4.36
N THR A 178 25.65 -8.51 -3.95
CA THR A 178 25.40 -8.88 -2.57
C THR A 178 24.50 -10.12 -2.50
N MET A 179 24.43 -10.70 -1.33
CA MET A 179 23.64 -11.90 -1.05
C MET A 179 22.85 -11.69 0.23
N LEU A 180 21.60 -12.12 0.24
CA LEU A 180 20.74 -12.08 1.41
C LEU A 180 20.18 -13.48 1.68
N CYS A 181 20.42 -13.98 2.88
CA CYS A 181 19.86 -15.26 3.30
C CYS A 181 18.35 -15.16 3.47
N THR A 182 17.64 -16.21 3.03
CA THR A 182 16.21 -16.36 3.26
C THR A 182 15.94 -16.70 4.73
N CYS A 183 14.76 -16.36 5.22
CA CYS A 183 14.29 -16.73 6.54
C CYS A 183 13.02 -17.58 6.44
N LYS A 184 12.75 -18.40 7.45
CA LYS A 184 11.49 -19.16 7.50
C LYS A 184 10.33 -18.21 7.71
N VAL A 185 9.33 -18.31 6.83
CA VAL A 185 8.02 -17.69 7.05
C VAL A 185 7.30 -18.57 8.08
N LYS A 186 6.93 -17.98 9.22
CA LYS A 186 6.16 -18.65 10.28
C LYS A 186 4.68 -18.63 9.96
#